data_9a81be8f482105453e321c9a10888a72
#
_entry.id   9a81be8f482105453e321c9a10888a72
#
_cell.length_a   1.000
_cell.length_b   1.000
_cell.length_c   1.000
_cell.angle_alpha   90.00
_cell.angle_beta   90.00
_cell.angle_gamma   90.00
#
_symmetry.space_group_name_H-M   'P 1'
#
loop_
_entity.id
_entity.type
_entity.pdbx_description
1 polymer ?
#
loop_
_entity_poly.entity_id
_entity_poly.type
_entity_poly.pdbx_seq_one_letter_code
_entity_poly.pdbx_strand_id
1 'polypeptide(L)' 'MNSTTKTNKEILEQSYITAKDLQILIPNLGYTTALSYIDDIREEMEEKGYFVPKGKTKVALTKLVKKKYGL' A
#
# COMPACT_ATOMS: atom_id res chain seq x y z
N MET A 1 19.69 16.70 -2.42
CA MET A 1 19.20 15.98 -2.06
C MET A 1 18.43 15.21 -2.16
N ASN A 2 18.30 15.00 -2.18
CA ASN A 2 17.35 14.34 -2.44
C ASN A 2 16.91 13.30 -1.68
N SER A 3 16.37 13.44 -0.73
CA SER A 3 15.81 12.34 -0.04
C SER A 3 14.77 11.66 -0.88
N THR A 4 14.82 10.34 -0.94
CA THR A 4 13.83 9.58 -1.67
C THR A 4 12.77 9.01 -0.75
N THR A 5 12.91 9.22 0.56
CA THR A 5 11.96 8.67 1.53
C THR A 5 10.75 9.57 1.65
N LYS A 6 9.57 8.99 1.43
CA LYS A 6 8.31 9.71 1.57
C LYS A 6 7.93 9.83 3.05
N THR A 7 7.21 10.88 3.38
CA THR A 7 6.64 10.98 4.72
C THR A 7 5.35 10.17 4.77
N ASN A 8 4.92 9.84 5.99
CA ASN A 8 3.66 9.12 6.16
C ASN A 8 2.49 9.88 5.53
N LYS A 9 2.49 11.20 5.68
CA LYS A 9 1.45 12.02 5.12
C LYS A 9 1.41 11.91 3.60
N GLU A 10 2.58 11.98 2.97
CA GLU A 10 2.65 11.89 1.51
C GLU A 10 2.13 10.54 1.03
N ILE A 11 2.49 9.47 1.71
CA ILE A 11 2.05 8.14 1.34
C ILE A 11 0.53 8.01 1.46
N LEU A 12 -0.02 8.50 2.55
CA LEU A 12 -1.47 8.40 2.78
C LEU A 12 -2.29 9.27 1.84
N GLU A 13 -1.65 10.24 1.18
CA GLU A 13 -2.32 11.08 0.20
C GLU A 13 -2.27 10.49 -1.21
N GLN A 14 -1.48 9.45 -1.43
CA GLN A 14 -1.43 8.79 -2.72
C GLN A 14 -2.70 7.97 -2.95
N SER A 15 -3.11 7.83 -4.21
CA SER A 15 -4.26 6.99 -4.54
C SER A 15 -3.95 5.51 -4.30
N TYR A 16 -2.72 5.11 -4.58
CA TYR A 16 -2.26 3.73 -4.42
C TYR A 16 -0.95 3.72 -3.66
N ILE A 17 -0.70 2.63 -2.94
CA ILE A 17 0.55 2.47 -2.20
C ILE A 17 1.15 1.11 -2.48
N THR A 18 2.45 1.00 -2.25
CA THR A 18 3.20 -0.23 -2.48
C THR A 18 3.58 -0.88 -1.15
N ALA A 19 4.17 -2.09 -1.24
CA ALA A 19 4.68 -2.77 -0.04
C ALA A 19 5.75 -1.93 0.65
N LYS A 20 6.62 -1.26 -0.13
CA LYS A 20 7.64 -0.40 0.46
C LYS A 20 7.04 0.78 1.20
N ASP A 21 5.95 1.33 0.66
CA ASP A 21 5.23 2.40 1.34
C ASP A 21 4.68 1.91 2.68
N LEU A 22 4.15 0.68 2.72
CA LEU A 22 3.66 0.10 3.97
C LEU A 22 4.77 -0.05 5.00
N GLN A 23 5.97 -0.39 4.56
CA GLN A 23 7.10 -0.51 5.49
C GLN A 23 7.45 0.82 6.13
N ILE A 24 7.19 1.93 5.43
CA ILE A 24 7.39 3.26 6.00
C ILE A 24 6.28 3.58 7.00
N LEU A 25 5.05 3.24 6.66
CA LEU A 25 3.90 3.53 7.53
C LEU A 25 3.87 2.69 8.79
N ILE A 26 4.33 1.44 8.70
CA ILE A 26 4.27 0.50 9.82
C ILE A 26 5.68 0.10 10.19
N PRO A 27 6.19 0.61 11.33
CA PRO A 27 7.55 0.28 11.76
C PRO A 27 7.74 -1.22 11.95
N ASN A 28 8.91 -1.72 11.58
CA ASN A 28 9.30 -3.12 11.75
C ASN A 28 8.50 -4.11 10.92
N LEU A 29 7.76 -3.63 9.94
CA LEU A 29 7.02 -4.53 9.06
C LEU A 29 7.98 -5.13 8.03
N GLY A 30 8.01 -6.46 7.95
CA GLY A 30 8.84 -7.14 6.96
C GLY A 30 8.27 -6.97 5.56
N TYR A 31 9.16 -7.05 4.57
CA TYR A 31 8.74 -6.85 3.18
C TYR A 31 7.75 -7.92 2.72
N THR A 32 8.02 -9.19 3.07
CA THR A 32 7.13 -10.29 2.69
C THR A 32 5.74 -10.10 3.29
N THR A 33 5.68 -9.66 4.54
CA THR A 33 4.41 -9.38 5.20
C THR A 33 3.70 -8.21 4.54
N ALA A 34 4.47 -7.17 4.17
CA ALA A 34 3.90 -6.02 3.47
C ALA A 34 3.30 -6.43 2.14
N LEU A 35 3.99 -7.31 1.39
CA LEU A 35 3.46 -7.82 0.14
C LEU A 35 2.16 -8.59 0.36
N SER A 36 2.10 -9.36 1.43
CA SER A 36 0.90 -10.10 1.77
C SER A 36 -0.27 -9.16 2.03
N TYR A 37 -0.03 -8.06 2.74
CA TYR A 37 -1.06 -7.05 2.98
C TYR A 37 -1.53 -6.43 1.66
N ILE A 38 -0.60 -6.13 0.77
CA ILE A 38 -0.96 -5.57 -0.53
C ILE A 38 -1.81 -6.58 -1.32
N ASP A 39 -1.43 -7.85 -1.32
CA ASP A 39 -2.19 -8.88 -2.03
C ASP A 39 -3.61 -9.01 -1.47
N ASP A 40 -3.76 -8.95 -0.16
CA ASP A 40 -5.08 -9.04 0.48
C ASP A 40 -5.98 -7.89 0.03
N ILE A 41 -5.44 -6.69 -0.02
CA ILE A 41 -6.21 -5.54 -0.46
C ILE A 41 -6.55 -5.64 -1.94
N ARG A 42 -5.60 -6.12 -2.76
CA ARG A 42 -5.86 -6.30 -4.20
C ARG A 42 -7.00 -7.31 -4.42
N GLU A 43 -7.05 -8.36 -3.61
CA GLU A 43 -8.13 -9.33 -3.69
C GLU A 43 -9.46 -8.67 -3.33
N GLU A 44 -9.47 -7.86 -2.28
CA GLU A 44 -10.67 -7.14 -1.89
C GLU A 44 -11.11 -6.16 -2.99
N MET A 45 -10.15 -5.50 -3.64
CA MET A 45 -10.43 -4.61 -4.74
C MET A 45 -11.16 -5.34 -5.87
N GLU A 46 -10.70 -6.55 -6.21
CA GLU A 46 -11.34 -7.34 -7.23
C GLU A 46 -12.77 -7.72 -6.84
N GLU A 47 -12.94 -8.13 -5.60
CA GLU A 47 -14.25 -8.54 -5.11
C GLU A 47 -15.25 -7.38 -5.13
N LYS A 48 -14.76 -6.17 -4.88
CA LYS A 48 -15.62 -4.99 -4.85
C LYS A 48 -15.75 -4.29 -6.21
N GLY A 49 -15.07 -4.81 -7.22
CA GLY A 49 -15.17 -4.26 -8.56
C GLY A 49 -14.31 -3.04 -8.81
N TYR A 50 -13.32 -2.78 -7.96
CA TYR A 50 -12.38 -1.71 -8.18
C TYR A 50 -11.36 -2.11 -9.24
N PHE A 51 -10.81 -1.10 -9.93
CA PHE A 51 -9.73 -1.33 -10.86
C PHE A 51 -8.47 -1.78 -10.11
N VAL A 52 -7.87 -2.88 -10.55
CA VAL A 52 -6.64 -3.39 -9.94
C VAL A 52 -5.50 -3.16 -10.94
N PRO A 53 -4.65 -2.15 -10.69
CA PRO A 53 -3.55 -1.88 -11.62
C PRO A 53 -2.61 -3.07 -11.74
N LYS A 54 -2.13 -3.30 -12.95
CA LYS A 54 -1.17 -4.36 -13.22
C LYS A 54 0.14 -3.73 -13.68
N GLY A 55 1.24 -4.29 -13.23
CA GLY A 55 2.54 -3.78 -13.57
C GLY A 55 3.60 -4.52 -12.79
N LYS A 56 4.84 -4.05 -12.88
CA LYS A 56 5.94 -4.72 -12.20
C LYS A 56 5.82 -4.60 -10.68
N THR A 57 5.30 -3.48 -10.20
CA THR A 57 5.14 -3.26 -8.77
C THR A 57 3.67 -3.35 -8.44
N LYS A 58 3.34 -4.21 -7.49
CA LYS A 58 1.97 -4.34 -7.02
C LYS A 58 1.60 -3.14 -6.17
N VAL A 59 0.42 -2.58 -6.42
CA VAL A 59 -0.09 -1.45 -5.64
C VAL A 59 -1.51 -1.76 -5.18
N ALA A 60 -1.93 -1.08 -4.12
CA ALA A 60 -3.26 -1.27 -3.56
C ALA A 60 -3.86 0.09 -3.23
N LEU A 61 -5.19 0.16 -3.26
CA LEU A 61 -5.89 1.41 -2.94
C LEU A 61 -5.59 1.86 -1.52
N THR A 62 -5.06 3.06 -1.41
CA THR A 62 -4.68 3.61 -0.11
C THR A 62 -5.86 3.64 0.86
N LYS A 63 -7.04 4.03 0.38
CA LYS A 63 -8.20 4.15 1.29
C LYS A 63 -8.60 2.80 1.89
N LEU A 64 -8.46 1.72 1.13
CA LEU A 64 -8.79 0.39 1.66
C LEU A 64 -7.74 -0.07 2.65
N VAL A 65 -6.47 0.24 2.38
CA VAL A 65 -5.38 -0.08 3.30
C VAL A 65 -5.57 0.67 4.62
N LYS A 66 -5.88 1.96 4.53
CA LYS A 66 -6.10 2.77 5.72
C LYS A 66 -7.23 2.19 6.57
N LYS A 67 -8.33 1.82 5.91
CA LYS A 67 -9.49 1.31 6.60
C LYS A 67 -9.21 -0.03 7.25
N LYS A 68 -8.57 -0.94 6.52
CA LYS A 68 -8.35 -2.29 7.01
C LYS A 68 -7.32 -2.36 8.13
N TYR A 69 -6.26 -1.59 8.02
CA TYR A 69 -5.14 -1.65 8.96
C TYR A 69 -5.09 -0.47 9.92
N GLY A 70 -6.07 0.40 9.88
CA GLY A 70 -6.17 1.51 10.82
C GLY A 70 -5.11 2.59 10.67
N LEU A 71 -4.71 2.86 9.46
CA LEU A 71 -3.64 3.84 9.20
C LEU A 71 -4.15 5.25 8.94
#